data_ba0a35b878667ad3318c439d77cd2235
#
_entry.id   ba0a35b878667ad3318c439d77cd2235
#
_cell.length_a   1.000
_cell.length_b   1.000
_cell.length_c   1.000
_cell.angle_alpha   90.00
_cell.angle_beta   90.00
_cell.angle_gamma   90.00
#
_symmetry.space_group_name_H-M   'P 1'
#
loop_
_entity.id
_entity.type
_entity.pdbx_description
1 polymer ?
#
loop_
_entity_poly.entity_id
_entity_poly.type
_entity_poly.pdbx_seq_one_letter_code
_entity_poly.pdbx_strand_id
1 'polypeptide(L)'
;MNTGEIANIAEAYYKGLFTASTSLNMEGVLASVDNVVIEEKARSLMRSYMEEEVRVALFQMRPLKSSGLDGISPFFFQKFWHIVGHDVTAVVLSVLHSGRYLQKMNYTHIVLIPKNKDPQYITEYRPISLGNVVSRIILKVLSNQMKPILPNIISDYQSAFVLGKLITDNTTVAFEMLHRVRNRRRGKVGHMAVKLYVSKAYDRVEWEFLEKIMLRIGFPVQ
;
A
#
# COMPACT_ATOMS: atom_id res chain seq x y z
N MET A 1 -19.47 0.55 28.75
CA MET A 1 -18.28 -0.30 28.49
C MET A 1 -17.07 0.30 29.17
N ASN A 2 -16.31 -0.50 29.88
CA ASN A 2 -15.03 -0.08 30.47
C ASN A 2 -13.98 0.07 29.31
N THR A 3 -13.06 1.05 29.43
CA THR A 3 -12.01 1.29 28.44
C THR A 3 -11.20 0.03 28.12
N GLY A 4 -10.98 -0.86 29.09
CA GLY A 4 -10.31 -2.15 28.91
C GLY A 4 -11.08 -3.14 28.03
N GLU A 5 -12.39 -3.18 28.15
CA GLU A 5 -13.24 -4.05 27.31
C GLU A 5 -13.22 -3.61 25.84
N ILE A 6 -13.26 -2.29 25.60
CA ILE A 6 -13.17 -1.72 24.25
C ILE A 6 -11.80 -2.06 23.62
N ALA A 7 -10.72 -1.93 24.39
CA ALA A 7 -9.38 -2.27 23.93
C ALA A 7 -9.26 -3.75 23.55
N ASN A 8 -9.79 -4.66 24.38
CA ASN A 8 -9.76 -6.10 24.12
C ASN A 8 -10.56 -6.48 22.86
N ILE A 9 -11.73 -5.87 22.64
CA ILE A 9 -12.55 -6.11 21.44
C ILE A 9 -11.77 -5.64 20.18
N ALA A 10 -11.15 -4.47 20.25
CA ALA A 10 -10.37 -3.94 19.15
C ALA A 10 -9.15 -4.82 18.84
N GLU A 11 -8.40 -5.22 19.87
CA GLU A 11 -7.24 -6.10 19.72
C GLU A 11 -7.63 -7.45 19.10
N ALA A 12 -8.63 -8.11 19.63
CA ALA A 12 -9.10 -9.41 19.11
C ALA A 12 -9.54 -9.30 17.65
N TYR A 13 -10.26 -8.24 17.29
CA TYR A 13 -10.71 -8.03 15.92
C TYR A 13 -9.54 -7.80 14.94
N TYR A 14 -8.61 -6.91 15.28
CA TYR A 14 -7.49 -6.62 14.39
C TYR A 14 -6.45 -7.73 14.35
N LYS A 15 -6.25 -8.45 15.46
CA LYS A 15 -5.43 -9.66 15.50
C LYS A 15 -5.96 -10.72 14.51
N GLY A 16 -7.28 -10.96 14.53
CA GLY A 16 -7.91 -11.86 13.56
C GLY A 16 -7.82 -11.37 12.12
N LEU A 17 -7.94 -10.04 11.89
CA LEU A 17 -7.86 -9.45 10.55
C LEU A 17 -6.45 -9.53 9.95
N PHE A 18 -5.40 -9.36 10.75
CA PHE A 18 -4.01 -9.36 10.32
C PHE A 18 -3.32 -10.73 10.41
N THR A 19 -4.03 -11.76 10.88
CA THR A 19 -3.52 -13.13 10.89
C THR A 19 -3.79 -13.76 9.53
N ALA A 20 -2.74 -14.31 8.92
CA ALA A 20 -2.85 -15.01 7.64
C ALA A 20 -3.80 -16.21 7.77
N SER A 21 -4.59 -16.44 6.74
CA SER A 21 -5.46 -17.60 6.60
C SER A 21 -4.84 -18.62 5.62
N THR A 22 -5.28 -19.86 5.69
CA THR A 22 -4.85 -20.85 4.70
C THR A 22 -5.51 -20.53 3.36
N SER A 23 -4.71 -20.07 2.39
CA SER A 23 -5.21 -19.72 1.06
C SER A 23 -5.59 -20.98 0.27
N LEU A 24 -6.85 -21.05 -0.13
CA LEU A 24 -7.34 -22.08 -1.06
C LEU A 24 -7.06 -21.65 -2.50
N ASN A 25 -6.38 -22.51 -3.28
CA ASN A 25 -6.18 -22.32 -4.73
C ASN A 25 -5.28 -21.14 -5.16
N MET A 26 -4.25 -20.81 -4.40
CA MET A 26 -3.26 -19.77 -4.76
C MET A 26 -2.60 -20.06 -6.12
N GLU A 27 -2.24 -21.31 -6.39
CA GLU A 27 -1.57 -21.72 -7.63
C GLU A 27 -2.42 -21.49 -8.87
N GLY A 28 -3.73 -21.72 -8.79
CA GLY A 28 -4.65 -21.47 -9.90
C GLY A 28 -4.71 -19.98 -10.27
N VAL A 29 -4.64 -19.08 -9.28
CA VAL A 29 -4.58 -17.64 -9.52
C VAL A 29 -3.22 -17.25 -10.10
N LEU A 30 -2.12 -17.75 -9.55
CA LEU A 30 -0.77 -17.45 -10.02
C LEU A 30 -0.53 -17.94 -11.45
N ALA A 31 -1.13 -19.07 -11.85
CA ALA A 31 -1.04 -19.60 -13.20
C ALA A 31 -1.63 -18.66 -14.26
N SER A 32 -2.60 -17.83 -13.88
CA SER A 32 -3.24 -16.85 -14.78
C SER A 32 -2.47 -15.52 -14.91
N VAL A 33 -1.35 -15.37 -14.19
CA VAL A 33 -0.53 -14.15 -14.18
C VAL A 33 0.68 -14.34 -15.08
N ASP A 34 0.84 -13.44 -16.04
CA ASP A 34 1.97 -13.44 -16.97
C ASP A 34 3.21 -12.77 -16.36
N ASN A 35 4.38 -13.16 -16.85
CA ASN A 35 5.63 -12.47 -16.56
C ASN A 35 5.71 -11.21 -17.45
N VAL A 36 5.62 -10.03 -16.83
CA VAL A 36 5.56 -8.74 -17.54
C VAL A 36 6.74 -7.81 -17.22
N VAL A 37 7.54 -8.13 -16.19
CA VAL A 37 8.74 -7.36 -15.87
C VAL A 37 9.89 -7.82 -16.76
N ILE A 38 10.24 -6.98 -17.73
CA ILE A 38 11.36 -7.27 -18.63
C ILE A 38 12.69 -7.17 -17.88
N GLU A 39 13.70 -7.92 -18.36
CA GLU A 39 15.01 -8.06 -17.72
C GLU A 39 15.73 -6.74 -17.45
N GLU A 40 15.63 -5.77 -18.36
CA GLU A 40 16.19 -4.43 -18.18
C GLU A 40 15.61 -3.72 -16.94
N LYS A 41 14.29 -3.81 -16.73
CA LYS A 41 13.60 -3.23 -15.56
C LYS A 41 13.91 -4.00 -14.28
N ALA A 42 14.01 -5.33 -14.36
CA ALA A 42 14.45 -6.14 -13.24
C ALA A 42 15.86 -5.73 -12.79
N ARG A 43 16.79 -5.55 -13.74
CA ARG A 43 18.15 -5.03 -13.44
C ARG A 43 18.12 -3.64 -12.83
N SER A 44 17.22 -2.77 -13.23
CA SER A 44 17.12 -1.42 -12.64
C SER A 44 16.65 -1.44 -11.18
N LEU A 45 15.88 -2.45 -10.79
CA LEU A 45 15.47 -2.67 -9.38
C LEU A 45 16.60 -3.22 -8.50
N MET A 46 17.57 -3.91 -9.13
CA MET A 46 18.72 -4.50 -8.44
C MET A 46 19.85 -3.49 -8.17
N ARG A 47 19.74 -2.27 -8.66
CA ARG A 47 20.75 -1.25 -8.42
C ARG A 47 20.84 -0.87 -6.94
N SER A 48 22.04 -0.54 -6.49
CA SER A 48 22.28 -0.07 -5.13
C SER A 48 21.51 1.22 -4.85
N TYR A 49 21.00 1.32 -3.63
CA TYR A 49 20.32 2.52 -3.14
C TYR A 49 21.34 3.64 -2.87
N MET A 50 20.96 4.87 -3.17
CA MET A 50 21.82 6.05 -3.05
C MET A 50 21.31 7.01 -1.98
N GLU A 51 22.22 7.80 -1.41
CA GLU A 51 21.92 8.83 -0.43
C GLU A 51 20.88 9.84 -0.93
N GLU A 52 20.99 10.28 -2.19
CA GLU A 52 20.05 11.24 -2.78
C GLU A 52 18.62 10.68 -2.84
N GLU A 53 18.43 9.37 -3.01
CA GLU A 53 17.09 8.76 -2.98
C GLU A 53 16.44 8.88 -1.61
N VAL A 54 17.23 8.75 -0.54
CA VAL A 54 16.79 8.94 0.84
C VAL A 54 16.33 10.38 1.05
N ARG A 55 17.16 11.33 0.62
CA ARG A 55 16.86 12.76 0.69
C ARG A 55 15.60 13.10 -0.09
N VAL A 56 15.50 12.68 -1.35
CA VAL A 56 14.33 12.89 -2.20
C VAL A 56 13.07 12.29 -1.57
N ALA A 57 13.15 11.07 -1.03
CA ALA A 57 12.03 10.42 -0.36
C ALA A 57 11.49 11.24 0.82
N LEU A 58 12.38 11.79 1.66
CA LEU A 58 12.00 12.65 2.77
C LEU A 58 11.33 13.94 2.29
N PHE A 59 11.93 14.64 1.31
CA PHE A 59 11.43 15.94 0.84
C PHE A 59 10.15 15.83 0.01
N GLN A 60 9.81 14.65 -0.48
CA GLN A 60 8.49 14.34 -1.06
C GLN A 60 7.38 14.17 0.00
N MET A 61 7.71 14.05 1.27
CA MET A 61 6.70 13.94 2.32
C MET A 61 6.13 15.32 2.67
N ARG A 62 4.83 15.37 2.96
CA ARG A 62 4.24 16.61 3.50
C ARG A 62 4.82 16.88 4.89
N PRO A 63 5.32 18.11 5.15
CA PRO A 63 5.99 18.47 6.42
C PRO A 63 5.15 18.17 7.66
N LEU A 64 3.87 18.53 7.62
CA LEU A 64 2.93 18.41 8.74
C LEU A 64 2.16 17.08 8.76
N LYS A 65 2.66 16.03 8.09
CA LYS A 65 2.07 14.71 8.21
C LYS A 65 2.25 14.19 9.64
N SER A 66 1.23 13.46 10.15
CA SER A 66 1.25 12.91 11.51
C SER A 66 2.57 12.19 11.83
N SER A 67 3.09 12.44 13.01
CA SER A 67 4.25 11.75 13.57
C SER A 67 3.94 10.29 13.89
N GLY A 68 5.00 9.50 14.07
CA GLY A 68 4.92 8.18 14.68
C GLY A 68 4.91 8.26 16.21
N LEU A 69 5.32 7.16 16.85
CA LEU A 69 5.45 7.06 18.32
C LEU A 69 6.47 8.03 18.92
N ASP A 70 7.50 8.35 18.14
CA ASP A 70 8.55 9.30 18.51
C ASP A 70 8.08 10.74 18.59
N GLY A 71 6.85 11.04 18.15
CA GLY A 71 6.30 12.39 18.10
C GLY A 71 6.97 13.30 17.05
N ILE A 72 7.92 12.79 16.26
CA ILE A 72 8.72 13.58 15.32
C ILE A 72 8.05 13.57 13.94
N SER A 73 7.77 14.77 13.41
CA SER A 73 7.17 14.94 12.09
C SER A 73 8.24 15.01 10.98
N PRO A 74 7.87 14.81 9.70
CA PRO A 74 8.78 15.02 8.58
C PRO A 74 9.40 16.42 8.54
N PHE A 75 8.68 17.42 9.03
CA PHE A 75 9.16 18.80 9.11
C PHE A 75 10.47 18.93 9.89
N PHE A 76 10.60 18.22 11.02
CA PHE A 76 11.83 18.21 11.80
C PHE A 76 13.02 17.73 10.95
N PHE A 77 12.88 16.57 10.31
CA PHE A 77 13.94 15.98 9.49
C PHE A 77 14.29 16.86 8.28
N GLN A 78 13.28 17.45 7.64
CA GLN A 78 13.49 18.35 6.50
C GLN A 78 14.22 19.63 6.93
N LYS A 79 13.81 20.25 8.05
CA LYS A 79 14.40 21.49 8.55
C LYS A 79 15.84 21.30 9.04
N PHE A 80 16.10 20.22 9.72
CA PHE A 80 17.40 19.91 10.32
C PHE A 80 18.21 18.87 9.53
N TRP A 81 17.91 18.72 8.24
CA TRP A 81 18.59 17.75 7.38
C TRP A 81 20.10 17.90 7.38
N HIS A 82 20.61 19.12 7.42
CA HIS A 82 22.05 19.41 7.48
C HIS A 82 22.74 18.89 8.76
N ILE A 83 21.96 18.56 9.80
CA ILE A 83 22.48 17.98 11.06
C ILE A 83 22.25 16.47 11.08
N VAL A 84 21.01 16.03 10.84
CA VAL A 84 20.61 14.62 11.05
C VAL A 84 20.67 13.77 9.77
N GLY A 85 20.86 14.39 8.62
CA GLY A 85 20.74 13.73 7.32
C GLY A 85 21.71 12.58 7.13
N HIS A 86 22.96 12.71 7.59
CA HIS A 86 23.96 11.66 7.53
C HIS A 86 23.50 10.40 8.29
N ASP A 87 23.05 10.55 9.54
CA ASP A 87 22.64 9.43 10.38
C ASP A 87 21.36 8.77 9.86
N VAL A 88 20.38 9.57 9.43
CA VAL A 88 19.15 9.06 8.80
C VAL A 88 19.48 8.28 7.54
N THR A 89 20.35 8.79 6.70
CA THR A 89 20.78 8.13 5.47
C THR A 89 21.47 6.81 5.77
N ALA A 90 22.41 6.80 6.73
CA ALA A 90 23.14 5.59 7.14
C ALA A 90 22.17 4.48 7.61
N VAL A 91 21.20 4.83 8.45
CA VAL A 91 20.19 3.89 8.95
C VAL A 91 19.32 3.37 7.81
N VAL A 92 18.79 4.26 6.95
CA VAL A 92 17.91 3.86 5.84
C VAL A 92 18.65 2.95 4.85
N LEU A 93 19.86 3.31 4.43
CA LEU A 93 20.66 2.51 3.50
C LEU A 93 21.06 1.17 4.12
N SER A 94 21.40 1.13 5.42
CA SER A 94 21.69 -0.12 6.12
C SER A 94 20.52 -1.10 6.06
N VAL A 95 19.29 -0.62 6.27
CA VAL A 95 18.10 -1.46 6.18
C VAL A 95 17.84 -1.90 4.74
N LEU A 96 17.94 -0.99 3.77
CA LEU A 96 17.68 -1.29 2.37
C LEU A 96 18.69 -2.28 1.77
N HIS A 97 19.98 -2.20 2.15
CA HIS A 97 21.00 -3.11 1.64
C HIS A 97 21.02 -4.46 2.36
N SER A 98 20.71 -4.48 3.67
CA SER A 98 20.74 -5.73 4.44
C SER A 98 19.43 -6.52 4.40
N GLY A 99 18.33 -5.90 3.98
CA GLY A 99 16.99 -6.48 4.11
C GLY A 99 16.51 -6.64 5.55
N ARG A 100 17.32 -6.25 6.54
CA ARG A 100 17.01 -6.44 7.97
C ARG A 100 16.27 -5.22 8.52
N TYR A 101 14.97 -5.37 8.65
CA TYR A 101 14.13 -4.34 9.24
C TYR A 101 14.04 -4.54 10.76
N LEU A 102 14.53 -3.57 11.53
CA LEU A 102 14.51 -3.66 12.98
C LEU A 102 13.06 -3.65 13.51
N GLN A 103 12.73 -4.59 14.40
CA GLN A 103 11.40 -4.72 14.99
C GLN A 103 10.90 -3.40 15.62
N LYS A 104 11.80 -2.66 16.31
CA LYS A 104 11.48 -1.36 16.90
C LYS A 104 11.09 -0.29 15.87
N MET A 105 11.61 -0.36 14.64
CA MET A 105 11.25 0.56 13.57
C MET A 105 9.89 0.21 12.96
N ASN A 106 9.50 -1.06 13.00
CA ASN A 106 8.21 -1.54 12.52
C ASN A 106 7.07 -1.35 13.54
N TYR A 107 7.42 -1.03 14.78
CA TYR A 107 6.40 -0.77 15.78
C TYR A 107 5.61 0.50 15.46
N THR A 108 4.30 0.39 15.44
CA THR A 108 3.40 1.48 15.04
C THR A 108 2.14 1.49 15.90
N HIS A 109 1.64 2.68 16.22
CA HIS A 109 0.33 2.81 16.83
C HIS A 109 -0.77 2.72 15.77
N ILE A 110 -1.78 1.92 16.06
CA ILE A 110 -3.01 1.89 15.26
C ILE A 110 -4.04 2.80 15.92
N VAL A 111 -4.41 3.86 15.22
CA VAL A 111 -5.47 4.79 15.64
C VAL A 111 -6.74 4.44 14.89
N LEU A 112 -7.86 4.37 15.62
CA LEU A 112 -9.16 4.05 15.07
C LEU A 112 -9.93 5.33 14.76
N ILE A 113 -10.19 5.58 13.47
CA ILE A 113 -10.97 6.74 13.02
C ILE A 113 -12.37 6.27 12.62
N PRO A 114 -13.44 6.85 13.21
CA PRO A 114 -14.81 6.49 12.85
C PRO A 114 -15.13 6.83 11.40
N LYS A 115 -15.87 5.97 10.70
CA LYS A 115 -16.35 6.17 9.32
C LYS A 115 -17.64 6.97 9.28
N ASN A 116 -18.41 6.94 10.36
CA ASN A 116 -19.71 7.60 10.53
C ASN A 116 -19.73 8.37 11.86
N LYS A 117 -20.79 9.13 12.09
CA LYS A 117 -20.91 9.99 13.28
C LYS A 117 -21.18 9.22 14.57
N ASP A 118 -21.80 8.03 14.47
CA ASP A 118 -22.16 7.21 15.62
C ASP A 118 -21.84 5.73 15.35
N PRO A 119 -20.55 5.35 15.45
CA PRO A 119 -20.11 3.99 15.15
C PRO A 119 -20.50 3.05 16.30
N GLN A 120 -21.26 1.99 15.99
CA GLN A 120 -21.70 0.96 16.92
C GLN A 120 -20.82 -0.28 16.88
N TYR A 121 -20.11 -0.50 15.78
CA TYR A 121 -19.30 -1.70 15.55
C TYR A 121 -17.87 -1.36 15.19
N ILE A 122 -16.93 -2.22 15.58
CA ILE A 122 -15.49 -2.07 15.28
C ILE A 122 -15.20 -2.00 13.75
N THR A 123 -16.06 -2.62 12.93
CA THR A 123 -15.96 -2.58 11.47
C THR A 123 -16.21 -1.19 10.88
N GLU A 124 -16.84 -0.30 11.63
CA GLU A 124 -17.13 1.08 11.25
C GLU A 124 -15.98 2.04 11.55
N TYR A 125 -14.88 1.52 12.05
CA TYR A 125 -13.64 2.28 12.21
C TYR A 125 -12.63 1.96 11.10
N ARG A 126 -11.79 2.95 10.78
CA ARG A 126 -10.62 2.81 9.91
C ARG A 126 -9.39 2.70 10.78
N PRO A 127 -8.62 1.62 10.71
CA PRO A 127 -7.30 1.57 11.33
C PRO A 127 -6.34 2.47 10.54
N ILE A 128 -5.66 3.37 11.22
CA ILE A 128 -4.60 4.19 10.65
C ILE A 128 -3.33 3.90 11.42
N SER A 129 -2.33 3.39 10.72
CA SER A 129 -1.00 3.10 11.27
C SER A 129 -0.14 4.34 11.30
N LEU A 130 0.34 4.71 12.49
CA LEU A 130 1.22 5.86 12.72
C LEU A 130 2.66 5.37 12.87
N GLY A 131 3.33 5.10 11.75
CA GLY A 131 4.74 4.71 11.72
C GLY A 131 5.69 5.90 11.80
N ASN A 132 6.90 5.68 12.31
CA ASN A 132 7.96 6.67 12.41
C ASN A 132 8.40 7.18 11.02
N VAL A 133 8.95 8.39 10.98
CA VAL A 133 9.37 9.04 9.72
C VAL A 133 10.43 8.21 9.01
N VAL A 134 11.42 7.67 9.73
CA VAL A 134 12.50 6.86 9.15
C VAL A 134 11.94 5.63 8.43
N SER A 135 10.98 4.92 9.03
CA SER A 135 10.27 3.80 8.39
C SER A 135 9.56 4.21 7.12
N ARG A 136 8.91 5.37 7.15
CA ARG A 136 8.22 5.92 5.96
C ARG A 136 9.19 6.34 4.86
N ILE A 137 10.41 6.79 5.21
CA ILE A 137 11.46 7.08 4.21
C ILE A 137 11.85 5.79 3.49
N ILE A 138 12.13 4.70 4.21
CA ILE A 138 12.46 3.39 3.64
C ILE A 138 11.39 2.96 2.63
N LEU A 139 10.13 2.94 3.05
CA LEU A 139 9.00 2.57 2.18
C LEU A 139 8.84 3.50 0.98
N LYS A 140 9.17 4.78 1.16
CA LYS A 140 9.08 5.77 0.09
C LYS A 140 10.19 5.61 -0.95
N VAL A 141 11.42 5.26 -0.53
CA VAL A 141 12.52 4.91 -1.44
C VAL A 141 12.13 3.72 -2.31
N LEU A 142 11.68 2.62 -1.69
CA LEU A 142 11.20 1.44 -2.41
C LEU A 142 10.06 1.79 -3.38
N SER A 143 9.08 2.55 -2.93
CA SER A 143 7.97 3.01 -3.76
C SER A 143 8.44 3.85 -4.94
N ASN A 144 9.43 4.71 -4.76
CA ASN A 144 9.98 5.53 -5.84
C ASN A 144 10.71 4.69 -6.89
N GLN A 145 11.43 3.64 -6.48
CA GLN A 145 12.07 2.71 -7.41
C GLN A 145 11.06 1.88 -8.21
N MET A 146 9.94 1.51 -7.59
CA MET A 146 8.88 0.75 -8.27
C MET A 146 8.07 1.58 -9.26
N LYS A 147 7.92 2.88 -9.04
CA LYS A 147 7.06 3.76 -9.85
C LYS A 147 7.27 3.68 -11.36
N PRO A 148 8.50 3.65 -11.90
CA PRO A 148 8.72 3.58 -13.35
C PRO A 148 8.27 2.26 -13.97
N ILE A 149 8.09 1.23 -13.17
CA ILE A 149 7.75 -0.12 -13.60
C ILE A 149 6.24 -0.36 -13.56
N LEU A 150 5.55 0.27 -12.60
CA LEU A 150 4.12 0.08 -12.38
C LEU A 150 3.25 0.21 -13.63
N PRO A 151 3.45 1.19 -14.56
CA PRO A 151 2.63 1.30 -15.76
C PRO A 151 2.66 0.07 -16.67
N ASN A 152 3.70 -0.74 -16.58
CA ASN A 152 3.83 -1.96 -17.38
C ASN A 152 3.24 -3.21 -16.72
N ILE A 153 3.05 -3.15 -15.40
CA ILE A 153 2.57 -4.28 -14.60
C ILE A 153 1.07 -4.17 -14.34
N ILE A 154 0.61 -2.92 -14.20
CA ILE A 154 -0.77 -2.63 -13.81
C ILE A 154 -1.63 -2.53 -15.07
N SER A 155 -2.76 -3.22 -15.07
CA SER A 155 -3.73 -3.16 -16.15
C SER A 155 -4.18 -1.71 -16.42
N ASP A 156 -4.41 -1.37 -17.69
CA ASP A 156 -4.94 -0.07 -18.11
C ASP A 156 -6.31 0.25 -17.50
N TYR A 157 -7.05 -0.76 -17.08
CA TYR A 157 -8.34 -0.60 -16.41
C TYR A 157 -8.21 -0.21 -14.93
N GLN A 158 -7.02 -0.35 -14.33
CA GLN A 158 -6.77 0.09 -12.96
C GLN A 158 -6.50 1.58 -12.92
N SER A 159 -7.27 2.34 -12.14
CA SER A 159 -7.09 3.78 -11.99
C SER A 159 -6.67 4.18 -10.57
N ALA A 160 -7.07 3.42 -9.54
CA ALA A 160 -6.71 3.75 -8.17
C ALA A 160 -5.19 3.61 -7.95
N PHE A 161 -4.57 4.66 -7.39
CA PHE A 161 -3.14 4.75 -7.06
C PHE A 161 -2.17 4.67 -8.27
N VAL A 162 -2.67 4.77 -9.49
CA VAL A 162 -1.86 4.83 -10.71
C VAL A 162 -1.59 6.29 -11.07
N LEU A 163 -0.31 6.60 -11.34
CA LEU A 163 0.10 7.95 -11.69
C LEU A 163 -0.57 8.40 -13.01
N GLY A 164 -1.12 9.60 -13.02
CA GLY A 164 -1.77 10.18 -14.20
C GLY A 164 -3.23 9.77 -14.41
N LYS A 165 -3.78 8.84 -13.60
CA LYS A 165 -5.19 8.46 -13.65
C LYS A 165 -5.98 9.13 -12.51
N LEU A 166 -7.19 9.60 -12.81
CA LEU A 166 -8.06 10.26 -11.85
C LEU A 166 -9.10 9.28 -11.30
N ILE A 167 -9.49 9.45 -10.03
CA ILE A 167 -10.58 8.66 -9.42
C ILE A 167 -11.91 8.88 -10.17
N THR A 168 -12.09 10.08 -10.73
CA THR A 168 -13.26 10.44 -11.53
C THR A 168 -13.39 9.64 -12.82
N ASP A 169 -12.30 9.13 -13.39
CA ASP A 169 -12.30 8.34 -14.62
C ASP A 169 -13.14 7.07 -14.44
N ASN A 170 -12.98 6.38 -13.30
CA ASN A 170 -13.78 5.21 -12.96
C ASN A 170 -15.28 5.53 -12.87
N THR A 171 -15.62 6.68 -12.32
CA THR A 171 -17.03 7.11 -12.19
C THR A 171 -17.60 7.38 -13.55
N THR A 172 -16.86 8.06 -14.43
CA THR A 172 -17.29 8.39 -15.80
C THR A 172 -17.49 7.11 -16.62
N VAL A 173 -16.53 6.20 -16.60
CA VAL A 173 -16.63 4.90 -17.31
C VAL A 173 -17.82 4.09 -16.81
N ALA A 174 -18.00 3.99 -15.49
CA ALA A 174 -19.13 3.26 -14.92
C ALA A 174 -20.47 3.90 -15.32
N PHE A 175 -20.55 5.23 -15.33
CA PHE A 175 -21.75 5.96 -15.74
C PHE A 175 -22.08 5.70 -17.22
N GLU A 176 -21.11 5.78 -18.11
CA GLU A 176 -21.30 5.51 -19.53
C GLU A 176 -21.71 4.05 -19.79
N MET A 177 -21.07 3.10 -19.11
CA MET A 177 -21.42 1.68 -19.22
C MET A 177 -22.87 1.42 -18.79
N LEU A 178 -23.28 1.96 -17.64
CA LEU A 178 -24.65 1.83 -17.15
C LEU A 178 -25.67 2.52 -18.07
N HIS A 179 -25.31 3.69 -18.59
CA HIS A 179 -26.15 4.40 -19.57
C HIS A 179 -26.33 3.57 -20.86
N ARG A 180 -25.25 2.95 -21.36
CA ARG A 180 -25.32 2.08 -22.54
C ARG A 180 -26.17 0.84 -22.29
N VAL A 181 -26.02 0.18 -21.13
CA VAL A 181 -26.83 -0.98 -20.73
C VAL A 181 -28.31 -0.60 -20.64
N ARG A 182 -28.66 0.55 -20.02
CA ARG A 182 -30.02 1.05 -19.86
C ARG A 182 -30.68 1.38 -21.17
N ASN A 183 -29.95 1.96 -22.12
CA ASN A 183 -30.50 2.44 -23.40
C ASN A 183 -30.54 1.36 -24.49
N ARG A 184 -30.03 0.17 -24.25
CA ARG A 184 -30.05 -0.94 -25.20
C ARG A 184 -31.46 -1.54 -25.28
N ARG A 185 -32.19 -1.17 -26.31
CA ARG A 185 -33.60 -1.59 -26.53
C ARG A 185 -33.75 -2.84 -27.41
N ARG A 186 -32.69 -3.35 -28.07
CA ARG A 186 -32.71 -4.46 -29.00
C ARG A 186 -31.57 -5.44 -28.74
N GLY A 187 -31.88 -6.74 -28.85
CA GLY A 187 -30.94 -7.84 -28.74
C GLY A 187 -31.45 -8.97 -27.85
N LYS A 188 -31.07 -10.21 -28.18
CA LYS A 188 -31.45 -11.41 -27.40
C LYS A 188 -30.57 -11.67 -26.18
N VAL A 189 -29.42 -10.93 -26.06
CA VAL A 189 -28.45 -11.10 -24.98
C VAL A 189 -28.67 -9.98 -23.97
N GLY A 190 -28.98 -10.36 -22.74
CA GLY A 190 -29.03 -9.44 -21.60
C GLY A 190 -27.62 -9.05 -21.14
N HIS A 191 -27.50 -7.86 -20.56
CA HIS A 191 -26.27 -7.38 -19.92
C HIS A 191 -26.53 -7.14 -18.44
N MET A 192 -25.55 -7.47 -17.62
CA MET A 192 -25.59 -7.27 -16.18
C MET A 192 -24.32 -6.55 -15.73
N ALA A 193 -24.46 -5.52 -14.90
CA ALA A 193 -23.35 -4.88 -14.22
C ALA A 193 -23.22 -5.49 -12.81
N VAL A 194 -22.03 -6.01 -12.48
CA VAL A 194 -21.73 -6.59 -11.17
C VAL A 194 -20.67 -5.73 -10.49
N LYS A 195 -20.97 -5.22 -9.30
CA LYS A 195 -20.00 -4.52 -8.45
C LYS A 195 -19.45 -5.48 -7.41
N LEU A 196 -18.17 -5.79 -7.51
CA LEU A 196 -17.45 -6.56 -6.49
C LEU A 196 -16.86 -5.62 -5.45
N TYR A 197 -17.04 -5.96 -4.18
CA TYR A 197 -16.53 -5.19 -3.05
C TYR A 197 -15.75 -6.08 -2.10
N VAL A 198 -14.46 -5.77 -1.92
CA VAL A 198 -13.60 -6.43 -0.93
C VAL A 198 -13.44 -5.51 0.27
N SER A 199 -14.06 -5.87 1.37
CA SER A 199 -13.93 -5.13 2.63
C SER A 199 -12.50 -5.21 3.15
N LYS A 200 -11.89 -4.05 3.46
CA LYS A 200 -10.51 -3.95 3.97
C LYS A 200 -9.51 -4.69 3.08
N ALA A 201 -9.56 -4.43 1.77
CA ALA A 201 -8.78 -5.14 0.77
C ALA A 201 -7.27 -5.15 1.08
N TYR A 202 -6.70 -4.00 1.50
CA TYR A 202 -5.27 -3.91 1.84
C TYR A 202 -4.88 -4.76 3.06
N ASP A 203 -5.75 -4.81 4.07
CA ASP A 203 -5.49 -5.54 5.31
C ASP A 203 -5.63 -7.06 5.13
N ARG A 204 -6.19 -7.50 3.98
CA ARG A 204 -6.44 -8.91 3.65
C ARG A 204 -5.48 -9.50 2.62
N VAL A 205 -4.55 -8.70 2.09
CA VAL A 205 -3.52 -9.22 1.20
C VAL A 205 -2.50 -9.99 2.02
N GLU A 206 -2.34 -11.26 1.73
CA GLU A 206 -1.41 -12.14 2.42
C GLU A 206 0.02 -11.96 1.88
N TRP A 207 0.99 -11.92 2.77
CA TRP A 207 2.40 -11.69 2.42
C TRP A 207 2.96 -12.77 1.50
N GLU A 208 2.63 -14.03 1.77
CA GLU A 208 3.03 -15.16 0.92
C GLU A 208 2.47 -15.04 -0.50
N PHE A 209 1.20 -14.62 -0.62
CA PHE A 209 0.59 -14.38 -1.93
C PHE A 209 1.26 -13.22 -2.65
N LEU A 210 1.53 -12.11 -1.93
CA LEU A 210 2.21 -10.95 -2.50
C LEU A 210 3.61 -11.31 -3.01
N GLU A 211 4.39 -12.05 -2.24
CA GLU A 211 5.71 -12.52 -2.64
C GLU A 211 5.64 -13.39 -3.91
N LYS A 212 4.79 -14.40 -3.91
CA LYS A 212 4.63 -15.31 -5.05
C LYS A 212 4.16 -14.58 -6.32
N ILE A 213 3.22 -13.64 -6.20
CA ILE A 213 2.75 -12.87 -7.36
C ILE A 213 3.84 -11.95 -7.91
N MET A 214 4.62 -11.30 -7.04
CA MET A 214 5.75 -10.46 -7.46
C MET A 214 6.79 -11.29 -8.21
N LEU A 215 7.16 -12.46 -7.70
CA LEU A 215 8.08 -13.39 -8.38
C LEU A 215 7.51 -13.84 -9.73
N ARG A 216 6.22 -14.17 -9.78
CA ARG A 216 5.55 -14.60 -11.02
C ARG A 216 5.52 -13.50 -12.08
N ILE A 217 5.31 -12.26 -11.70
CA ILE A 217 5.33 -11.09 -12.59
C ILE A 217 6.76 -10.82 -13.12
N GLY A 218 7.80 -11.31 -12.44
CA GLY A 218 9.20 -11.20 -12.86
C GLY A 218 10.02 -10.21 -12.02
N PHE A 219 9.60 -9.88 -10.80
CA PHE A 219 10.45 -9.15 -9.86
C PHE A 219 11.66 -10.00 -9.47
N PRO A 220 12.87 -9.42 -9.41
CA PRO A 220 14.06 -10.14 -9.02
C PRO A 220 14.04 -10.46 -7.52
N VAL A 221 14.65 -11.60 -7.14
CA VAL A 221 14.98 -11.93 -5.76
C VAL A 221 16.27 -11.20 -5.38
N GLN A 222 16.26 -10.47 -4.27
CA GLN A 222 17.45 -9.86 -3.68
C GLN A 222 17.93 -10.63 -2.46
#